data_d99e541d4761c5936333faef4e2c3079
#
_entry.id   d99e541d4761c5936333faef4e2c3079
#
_cell.length_a   1.000
_cell.length_b   1.000
_cell.length_c   1.000
_cell.angle_alpha   90.00
_cell.angle_beta   90.00
_cell.angle_gamma   90.00
#
_symmetry.space_group_name_H-M   'P 1'
#
loop_
_entity.id
_entity.type
_entity.pdbx_description
1 polymer ?
#
loop_
_entity_poly.entity_id
_entity_poly.type
_entity_poly.pdbx_seq_one_letter_code
_entity_poly.pdbx_strand_id
1 'polypeptide(L)'
;DVRTLGIAGGSMIVVRGGKIADVGPRSAHIAEKEYEVFTDTDKMKNPKIELIAPREDDTSDYAVVACANGESYALTLAGAANILGYVPADDYAAGNVESAKIAWGALASMTGSTVEELCRQAMDIAMTKVGEIVKQLIADYNLNPNLICLVGGGGSASVVVPYLGEKMGIRH
;
A
#
# COMPACT_ATOMS: atom_id res chain seq x y z
N ASP A 1 -26.03 2.31 -1.15
CA ASP A 1 -25.33 1.76 -2.29
C ASP A 1 -23.91 1.34 -1.85
N VAL A 2 -23.38 0.25 -2.41
CA VAL A 2 -22.07 -0.27 -2.10
C VAL A 2 -21.22 -0.30 -3.38
N ARG A 3 -20.02 0.24 -3.29
CA ARG A 3 -19.03 0.17 -4.35
C ARG A 3 -17.85 -0.67 -3.86
N THR A 4 -17.36 -1.58 -4.68
CA THR A 4 -16.25 -2.46 -4.34
C THR A 4 -15.03 -2.11 -5.16
N LEU A 5 -13.88 -2.02 -4.49
CA LEU A 5 -12.60 -1.77 -5.12
C LEU A 5 -11.52 -2.68 -4.49
N GLY A 6 -10.64 -3.23 -5.30
CA GLY A 6 -9.56 -4.11 -4.85
C GLY A 6 -8.36 -3.35 -4.28
N ILE A 7 -8.59 -2.48 -3.28
CA ILE A 7 -7.56 -1.72 -2.56
C ILE A 7 -7.75 -1.91 -1.06
N ALA A 8 -6.71 -2.35 -0.39
CA ALA A 8 -6.65 -2.50 1.06
C ALA A 8 -5.18 -2.46 1.53
N GLY A 9 -4.94 -2.60 2.83
CA GLY A 9 -3.59 -2.57 3.39
C GLY A 9 -2.62 -3.58 2.77
N GLY A 10 -3.11 -4.75 2.41
CA GLY A 10 -2.32 -5.80 1.75
C GLY A 10 -2.13 -5.64 0.24
N SER A 11 -2.64 -4.59 -0.38
CA SER A 11 -2.46 -4.35 -1.81
C SER A 11 -0.98 -4.27 -2.17
N MET A 12 -0.56 -5.05 -3.15
CA MET A 12 0.82 -5.14 -3.57
C MET A 12 1.20 -4.05 -4.56
N ILE A 13 2.46 -3.69 -4.55
CA ILE A 13 3.04 -2.66 -5.41
C ILE A 13 3.42 -3.27 -6.75
N VAL A 14 2.97 -2.66 -7.84
CA VAL A 14 3.29 -3.04 -9.21
C VAL A 14 4.41 -2.16 -9.74
N VAL A 15 5.47 -2.78 -10.27
CA VAL A 15 6.65 -2.08 -10.79
C VAL A 15 6.85 -2.44 -12.26
N ARG A 16 6.94 -1.42 -13.13
CA ARG A 16 7.23 -1.56 -14.56
C ARG A 16 8.23 -0.51 -14.99
N GLY A 17 9.21 -0.89 -15.78
CA GLY A 17 10.19 0.06 -16.29
C GLY A 17 10.97 0.79 -15.20
N GLY A 18 11.23 0.16 -14.07
CA GLY A 18 11.94 0.76 -12.93
C GLY A 18 11.14 1.83 -12.17
N LYS A 19 9.80 1.82 -12.28
CA LYS A 19 8.90 2.77 -11.61
C LYS A 19 7.71 2.05 -11.01
N ILE A 20 7.11 2.63 -9.96
CA ILE A 20 5.81 2.20 -9.49
C ILE A 20 4.77 2.54 -10.56
N ALA A 21 4.12 1.51 -11.11
CA ALA A 21 3.13 1.65 -12.17
C ALA A 21 1.70 1.56 -11.64
N ASP A 22 1.48 0.80 -10.57
CA ASP A 22 0.15 0.55 -10.01
C ASP A 22 0.23 0.05 -8.57
N VAL A 23 -0.92 -0.03 -7.89
CA VAL A 23 -1.12 -0.66 -6.58
C VAL A 23 -2.35 -1.55 -6.66
N GLY A 24 -2.21 -2.82 -6.26
CA GLY A 24 -3.26 -3.81 -6.44
C GLY A 24 -3.50 -4.17 -7.93
N PRO A 25 -4.58 -4.86 -8.24
CA PRO A 25 -5.62 -5.38 -7.32
C PRO A 25 -5.19 -6.60 -6.50
N ARG A 26 -4.04 -7.22 -6.82
CA ARG A 26 -3.55 -8.36 -6.04
C ARG A 26 -3.02 -7.92 -4.70
N SER A 27 -3.24 -8.77 -3.69
CA SER A 27 -2.76 -8.57 -2.33
C SER A 27 -1.70 -9.59 -1.96
N ALA A 28 -0.95 -9.30 -0.90
CA ALA A 28 0.01 -10.23 -0.31
C ALA A 28 -0.64 -11.58 0.04
N HIS A 29 -1.89 -11.58 0.52
CA HIS A 29 -2.63 -12.79 0.81
C HIS A 29 -2.84 -13.67 -0.43
N ILE A 30 -3.23 -13.06 -1.56
CA ILE A 30 -3.40 -13.78 -2.84
C ILE A 30 -2.07 -14.35 -3.34
N ALA A 31 -0.97 -13.63 -3.12
CA ALA A 31 0.37 -14.09 -3.46
C ALA A 31 0.98 -15.08 -2.46
N GLU A 32 0.24 -15.42 -1.40
CA GLU A 32 0.74 -16.27 -0.29
C GLU A 32 2.05 -15.74 0.31
N LYS A 33 2.13 -14.41 0.48
CA LYS A 33 3.29 -13.73 1.04
C LYS A 33 2.92 -13.00 2.34
N GLU A 34 3.85 -13.02 3.29
CA GLU A 34 3.78 -12.13 4.44
C GLU A 34 4.07 -10.68 4.01
N TYR A 35 3.55 -9.72 4.80
CA TYR A 35 3.81 -8.30 4.58
C TYR A 35 5.19 -7.95 5.12
N GLU A 36 5.94 -7.13 4.38
CA GLU A 36 7.22 -6.58 4.85
C GLU A 36 7.10 -5.87 6.19
N VAL A 37 6.00 -5.17 6.42
CA VAL A 37 5.77 -4.37 7.63
C VAL A 37 5.42 -5.21 8.86
N PHE A 38 4.99 -6.45 8.69
CA PHE A 38 4.68 -7.37 9.79
C PHE A 38 5.78 -8.44 9.97
N THR A 39 6.94 -8.21 9.41
CA THR A 39 8.08 -9.11 9.47
C THR A 39 9.12 -8.56 10.44
N ASP A 40 9.77 -9.44 11.19
CA ASP A 40 10.88 -9.06 12.07
C ASP A 40 12.06 -8.52 11.26
N THR A 41 12.70 -7.47 11.77
CA THR A 41 13.87 -6.84 11.14
C THR A 41 15.01 -7.83 10.90
N ASP A 42 15.19 -8.81 11.78
CA ASP A 42 16.22 -9.85 11.65
C ASP A 42 16.07 -10.72 10.40
N LYS A 43 14.85 -10.85 9.88
CA LYS A 43 14.55 -11.59 8.65
C LYS A 43 14.81 -10.77 7.39
N MET A 44 14.83 -9.45 7.50
CA MET A 44 14.96 -8.52 6.38
C MET A 44 16.44 -8.24 6.06
N LYS A 45 17.21 -9.30 5.80
CA LYS A 45 18.66 -9.21 5.51
C LYS A 45 18.94 -9.41 4.02
N ASN A 46 19.85 -8.59 3.48
CA ASN A 46 20.24 -8.60 2.07
C ASN A 46 19.03 -8.56 1.13
N PRO A 47 18.09 -7.63 1.33
CA PRO A 47 16.87 -7.58 0.56
C PRO A 47 17.15 -7.24 -0.90
N LYS A 48 16.51 -7.97 -1.81
CA LYS A 48 16.53 -7.72 -3.24
C LYS A 48 15.11 -7.74 -3.79
N ILE A 49 14.79 -6.80 -4.65
CA ILE A 49 13.51 -6.79 -5.32
C ILE A 49 13.44 -7.90 -6.36
N GLU A 50 12.38 -8.67 -6.30
CA GLU A 50 11.95 -9.60 -7.34
C GLU A 50 10.54 -9.24 -7.78
N LEU A 51 10.23 -9.46 -9.04
CA LEU A 51 8.90 -9.24 -9.59
C LEU A 51 8.25 -10.60 -9.85
N ILE A 52 7.07 -10.79 -9.31
CA ILE A 52 6.33 -12.06 -9.40
C ILE A 52 4.94 -11.88 -10.01
N ALA A 53 4.39 -12.98 -10.53
CA ALA A 53 2.98 -13.11 -10.84
C ALA A 53 2.28 -13.76 -9.64
N PRO A 54 1.39 -13.07 -8.92
CA PRO A 54 0.70 -13.62 -7.75
C PRO A 54 -0.17 -14.84 -8.08
N ARG A 55 -0.67 -14.90 -9.31
CA ARG A 55 -1.39 -16.04 -9.88
C ARG A 55 -0.85 -16.35 -11.28
N GLU A 56 -1.16 -17.55 -11.76
CA GLU A 56 -0.67 -18.07 -13.04
C GLU A 56 -0.97 -17.15 -14.23
N ASP A 57 -2.14 -16.50 -14.23
CA ASP A 57 -2.58 -15.61 -15.30
C ASP A 57 -2.17 -14.13 -15.11
N ASP A 58 -1.49 -13.81 -14.00
CA ASP A 58 -1.06 -12.45 -13.74
C ASP A 58 0.25 -12.12 -14.47
N THR A 59 0.50 -10.82 -14.65
CA THR A 59 1.80 -10.33 -15.12
C THR A 59 2.84 -10.41 -14.00
N SER A 60 4.10 -10.67 -14.36
CA SER A 60 5.22 -10.78 -13.40
C SER A 60 5.79 -9.40 -13.07
N ASP A 61 4.99 -8.55 -12.46
CA ASP A 61 5.35 -7.16 -12.14
C ASP A 61 4.98 -6.72 -10.71
N TYR A 62 4.55 -7.66 -9.87
CA TYR A 62 4.26 -7.41 -8.46
C TYR A 62 5.52 -7.56 -7.61
N ALA A 63 5.86 -6.52 -6.87
CA ALA A 63 7.11 -6.45 -6.13
C ALA A 63 7.07 -7.25 -4.83
N VAL A 64 8.05 -8.13 -4.68
CA VAL A 64 8.42 -8.76 -3.41
C VAL A 64 9.87 -8.47 -3.09
N VAL A 65 10.23 -8.57 -1.83
CA VAL A 65 11.60 -8.49 -1.38
C VAL A 65 12.07 -9.89 -1.00
N ALA A 66 13.10 -10.40 -1.72
CA ALA A 66 13.73 -11.68 -1.42
C ALA A 66 14.91 -11.45 -0.47
N CYS A 67 14.97 -12.23 0.59
CA CYS A 67 15.92 -12.07 1.67
C CYS A 67 16.90 -13.23 1.80
N ALA A 68 17.97 -13.06 2.58
CA ALA A 68 19.03 -14.04 2.75
C ALA A 68 18.56 -15.36 3.38
N ASN A 69 17.45 -15.37 4.11
CA ASN A 69 16.83 -16.57 4.69
C ASN A 69 16.10 -17.44 3.66
N GLY A 70 16.08 -17.07 2.39
CA GLY A 70 15.36 -17.76 1.32
C GLY A 70 13.87 -17.43 1.23
N GLU A 71 13.35 -16.60 2.13
CA GLU A 71 11.96 -16.12 2.13
C GLU A 71 11.81 -14.85 1.30
N SER A 72 10.59 -14.58 0.88
CA SER A 72 10.23 -13.33 0.23
C SER A 72 8.96 -12.73 0.84
N TYR A 73 8.93 -11.42 0.91
CA TYR A 73 7.89 -10.64 1.56
C TYR A 73 7.30 -9.64 0.57
N ALA A 74 5.99 -9.47 0.60
CA ALA A 74 5.35 -8.52 -0.30
C ALA A 74 5.59 -7.07 0.14
N LEU A 75 5.90 -6.18 -0.79
CA LEU A 75 5.76 -4.74 -0.58
C LEU A 75 4.28 -4.37 -0.63
N THR A 76 3.79 -3.71 0.40
CA THR A 76 2.37 -3.47 0.60
C THR A 76 2.03 -2.00 0.83
N LEU A 77 0.77 -1.65 0.59
CA LEU A 77 0.25 -0.33 0.92
C LEU A 77 0.33 -0.05 2.43
N ALA A 78 0.10 -1.07 3.27
CA ALA A 78 0.26 -0.97 4.72
C ALA A 78 1.70 -0.58 5.11
N GLY A 79 2.70 -1.13 4.45
CA GLY A 79 4.09 -0.74 4.64
C GLY A 79 4.32 0.73 4.33
N ALA A 80 3.84 1.21 3.19
CA ALA A 80 3.94 2.61 2.79
C ALA A 80 3.27 3.55 3.81
N ALA A 81 2.06 3.24 4.25
CA ALA A 81 1.34 4.05 5.23
C ALA A 81 2.03 4.10 6.59
N ASN A 82 2.59 2.97 7.05
CA ASN A 82 3.38 2.91 8.29
C ASN A 82 4.66 3.78 8.18
N ILE A 83 5.40 3.67 7.10
CA ILE A 83 6.62 4.46 6.85
C ILE A 83 6.31 5.96 6.88
N LEU A 84 5.21 6.38 6.26
CA LEU A 84 4.79 7.78 6.20
C LEU A 84 4.18 8.30 7.51
N GLY A 85 3.97 7.44 8.51
CA GLY A 85 3.44 7.85 9.81
C GLY A 85 1.93 8.03 9.89
N TYR A 86 1.17 7.46 8.95
CA TYR A 86 -0.31 7.55 8.95
C TYR A 86 -0.98 6.56 9.90
N VAL A 87 -0.28 5.51 10.31
CA VAL A 87 -0.82 4.45 11.18
C VAL A 87 -0.42 4.73 12.62
N PRO A 88 -1.38 4.98 13.54
CA PRO A 88 -1.07 5.15 14.96
C PRO A 88 -0.41 3.90 15.56
N ALA A 89 0.45 4.09 16.56
CA ALA A 89 1.23 3.00 17.15
C ALA A 89 0.38 1.93 17.87
N ASP A 90 -0.81 2.29 18.30
CA ASP A 90 -1.79 1.41 18.97
C ASP A 90 -2.85 0.85 18.00
N ASP A 91 -2.74 1.14 16.72
CA ASP A 91 -3.67 0.64 15.71
C ASP A 91 -3.36 -0.81 15.32
N TYR A 92 -4.40 -1.53 14.90
CA TYR A 92 -4.26 -2.92 14.43
C TYR A 92 -3.33 -3.04 13.20
N ALA A 93 -3.26 -2.02 12.36
CA ALA A 93 -2.38 -1.98 11.19
C ALA A 93 -0.96 -1.51 11.49
N ALA A 94 -0.65 -1.14 12.75
CA ALA A 94 0.70 -0.75 13.14
C ALA A 94 1.66 -1.96 13.05
N GLY A 95 2.79 -1.75 12.41
CA GLY A 95 3.78 -2.79 12.19
C GLY A 95 5.21 -2.33 12.47
N ASN A 96 6.15 -3.11 11.99
CA ASN A 96 7.58 -2.86 12.12
C ASN A 96 8.04 -1.90 11.03
N VAL A 97 8.08 -0.62 11.34
CA VAL A 97 8.49 0.44 10.40
C VAL A 97 9.93 0.25 9.92
N GLU A 98 10.83 -0.23 10.79
CA GLU A 98 12.22 -0.47 10.41
C GLU A 98 12.34 -1.56 9.34
N SER A 99 11.66 -2.68 9.53
CA SER A 99 11.59 -3.75 8.53
C SER A 99 11.03 -3.24 7.20
N ALA A 100 9.94 -2.50 7.25
CA ALA A 100 9.34 -1.89 6.06
C ALA A 100 10.31 -0.93 5.34
N LYS A 101 11.02 -0.07 6.09
CA LYS A 101 12.03 0.84 5.51
C LYS A 101 13.17 0.10 4.82
N ILE A 102 13.63 -1.00 5.39
CA ILE A 102 14.68 -1.83 4.75
C ILE A 102 14.14 -2.43 3.45
N ALA A 103 12.94 -2.99 3.46
CA ALA A 103 12.32 -3.58 2.27
C ALA A 103 12.09 -2.54 1.16
N TRP A 104 11.51 -1.40 1.48
CA TRP A 104 11.31 -0.29 0.53
C TRP A 104 12.63 0.35 0.09
N GLY A 105 13.67 0.27 0.93
CA GLY A 105 15.03 0.67 0.57
C GLY A 105 15.61 -0.14 -0.59
N ALA A 106 15.28 -1.42 -0.69
CA ALA A 106 15.66 -2.26 -1.84
C ALA A 106 15.00 -1.76 -3.12
N LEU A 107 13.73 -1.34 -3.07
CA LEU A 107 13.05 -0.72 -4.22
C LEU A 107 13.66 0.65 -4.55
N ALA A 108 13.98 1.46 -3.56
CA ALA A 108 14.64 2.75 -3.75
C ALA A 108 15.98 2.59 -4.47
N SER A 109 16.79 1.61 -4.09
CA SER A 109 18.05 1.28 -4.76
C SER A 109 17.88 0.89 -6.22
N MET A 110 16.78 0.19 -6.54
CA MET A 110 16.48 -0.23 -7.92
C MET A 110 15.98 0.93 -8.78
N THR A 111 15.18 1.85 -8.22
CA THR A 111 14.51 2.91 -8.97
C THR A 111 15.29 4.24 -8.99
N GLY A 112 16.26 4.43 -8.08
CA GLY A 112 16.96 5.69 -7.89
C GLY A 112 16.15 6.76 -7.15
N SER A 113 14.99 6.41 -6.58
CA SER A 113 14.15 7.30 -5.78
C SER A 113 14.41 7.09 -4.28
N THR A 114 13.89 7.99 -3.44
CA THR A 114 13.92 7.79 -1.98
C THR A 114 12.77 6.89 -1.52
N VAL A 115 12.91 6.29 -0.36
CA VAL A 115 11.84 5.49 0.27
C VAL A 115 10.58 6.33 0.45
N GLU A 116 10.71 7.56 0.94
CA GLU A 116 9.56 8.45 1.16
C GLU A 116 8.82 8.77 -0.13
N GLU A 117 9.55 9.11 -1.20
CA GLU A 117 8.96 9.38 -2.52
C GLU A 117 8.18 8.19 -3.06
N LEU A 118 8.75 6.98 -2.95
CA LEU A 118 8.09 5.75 -3.40
C LEU A 118 6.83 5.44 -2.59
N CYS A 119 6.89 5.60 -1.27
CA CYS A 119 5.72 5.41 -0.41
C CYS A 119 4.60 6.41 -0.76
N ARG A 120 4.93 7.68 -0.99
CA ARG A 120 3.95 8.69 -1.42
C ARG A 120 3.37 8.37 -2.79
N GLN A 121 4.18 7.94 -3.75
CA GLN A 121 3.70 7.52 -5.07
C GLN A 121 2.71 6.36 -4.95
N ALA A 122 3.01 5.34 -4.16
CA ALA A 122 2.12 4.20 -3.93
C ALA A 122 0.80 4.64 -3.29
N MET A 123 0.85 5.47 -2.25
CA MET A 123 -0.35 6.00 -1.59
C MET A 123 -1.17 6.88 -2.54
N ASP A 124 -0.54 7.74 -3.33
CA ASP A 124 -1.24 8.59 -4.30
C ASP A 124 -1.94 7.78 -5.38
N ILE A 125 -1.30 6.75 -5.92
CA ILE A 125 -1.92 5.86 -6.91
C ILE A 125 -3.15 5.16 -6.32
N ALA A 126 -3.00 4.57 -5.14
CA ALA A 126 -4.09 3.86 -4.47
C ALA A 126 -5.25 4.81 -4.12
N MET A 127 -4.94 5.97 -3.53
CA MET A 127 -5.97 6.92 -3.09
C MET A 127 -6.61 7.68 -4.26
N THR A 128 -5.95 7.82 -5.39
CA THR A 128 -6.59 8.30 -6.62
C THR A 128 -7.72 7.36 -7.05
N LYS A 129 -7.47 6.05 -7.03
CA LYS A 129 -8.50 5.05 -7.37
C LYS A 129 -9.68 5.10 -6.40
N VAL A 130 -9.41 5.12 -5.10
CA VAL A 130 -10.47 5.19 -4.07
C VAL A 130 -11.21 6.52 -4.16
N GLY A 131 -10.49 7.61 -4.33
CA GLY A 131 -11.04 8.96 -4.46
C GLY A 131 -12.01 9.13 -5.64
N GLU A 132 -11.74 8.50 -6.76
CA GLU A 132 -12.66 8.51 -7.91
C GLU A 132 -14.00 7.85 -7.57
N ILE A 133 -13.99 6.76 -6.81
CA ILE A 133 -15.23 6.12 -6.32
C ILE A 133 -15.98 7.05 -5.36
N VAL A 134 -15.27 7.69 -4.44
CA VAL A 134 -15.88 8.65 -3.50
C VAL A 134 -16.49 9.84 -4.24
N LYS A 135 -15.80 10.42 -5.21
CA LYS A 135 -16.30 11.50 -6.05
C LYS A 135 -17.58 11.08 -6.79
N GLN A 136 -17.59 9.88 -7.32
CA GLN A 136 -18.75 9.34 -8.03
C GLN A 136 -19.95 9.20 -7.08
N LEU A 137 -19.74 8.69 -5.86
CA LEU A 137 -20.81 8.61 -4.85
C LEU A 137 -21.33 10.00 -4.45
N ILE A 138 -20.44 10.96 -4.28
CA ILE A 138 -20.81 12.36 -3.99
C ILE A 138 -21.72 12.92 -5.10
N ALA A 139 -21.36 12.69 -6.36
CA ALA A 139 -22.13 13.15 -7.50
C ALA A 139 -23.46 12.42 -7.62
N ASP A 140 -23.48 11.10 -7.51
CA ASP A 140 -24.67 10.27 -7.67
C ASP A 140 -25.76 10.59 -6.63
N TYR A 141 -25.34 10.95 -5.41
CA TYR A 141 -26.24 11.28 -4.31
C TYR A 141 -26.38 12.79 -4.06
N ASN A 142 -25.78 13.61 -4.91
CA ASN A 142 -25.78 15.07 -4.78
C ASN A 142 -25.39 15.54 -3.36
N LEU A 143 -24.35 14.94 -2.79
CA LEU A 143 -23.85 15.26 -1.46
C LEU A 143 -23.05 16.56 -1.48
N ASN A 144 -23.13 17.30 -0.37
CA ASN A 144 -22.26 18.46 -0.18
C ASN A 144 -20.92 18.00 0.42
N PRO A 145 -19.78 18.12 -0.31
CA PRO A 145 -18.48 17.66 0.19
C PRO A 145 -18.04 18.30 1.52
N ASN A 146 -18.53 19.51 1.81
CA ASN A 146 -18.21 20.22 3.05
C ASN A 146 -18.95 19.68 4.28
N LEU A 147 -19.98 18.88 4.07
CA LEU A 147 -20.83 18.34 5.14
C LEU A 147 -20.61 16.83 5.39
N ILE A 148 -19.80 16.19 4.58
CA ILE A 148 -19.51 14.76 4.74
C ILE A 148 -18.25 14.53 5.58
N CYS A 149 -18.15 13.34 6.14
CA CYS A 149 -16.98 12.85 6.85
C CYS A 149 -16.68 11.41 6.36
N LEU A 150 -15.42 11.12 6.12
CA LEU A 150 -14.97 9.76 5.82
C LEU A 150 -14.84 8.98 7.13
N VAL A 151 -15.46 7.82 7.17
CA VAL A 151 -15.35 6.92 8.31
C VAL A 151 -14.84 5.58 7.81
N GLY A 152 -13.74 5.11 8.36
CA GLY A 152 -13.15 3.82 8.06
C GLY A 152 -13.48 2.78 9.12
N GLY A 153 -13.68 1.55 8.69
CA GLY A 153 -13.82 0.39 9.56
C GLY A 153 -12.99 -0.78 9.04
N GLY A 154 -12.52 -1.62 9.97
CA GLY A 154 -11.70 -2.78 9.65
C GLY A 154 -10.19 -2.51 9.71
N GLY A 155 -9.40 -3.58 9.54
CA GLY A 155 -7.95 -3.57 9.75
C GLY A 155 -7.12 -2.66 8.83
N SER A 156 -7.70 -2.12 7.75
CA SER A 156 -7.01 -1.22 6.83
C SER A 156 -7.48 0.23 6.93
N ALA A 157 -8.34 0.56 7.87
CA ALA A 157 -8.94 1.89 7.97
C ALA A 157 -7.89 3.00 8.10
N SER A 158 -6.93 2.83 9.02
CA SER A 158 -5.83 3.78 9.25
C SER A 158 -4.83 3.87 8.07
N VAL A 159 -4.73 2.84 7.25
CA VAL A 159 -3.91 2.85 6.04
C VAL A 159 -4.54 3.74 4.96
N VAL A 160 -5.86 3.76 4.87
CA VAL A 160 -6.59 4.38 3.75
C VAL A 160 -7.15 5.74 4.10
N VAL A 161 -7.91 5.82 5.19
CA VAL A 161 -8.81 6.96 5.45
C VAL A 161 -8.08 8.30 5.69
N PRO A 162 -7.03 8.36 6.53
CA PRO A 162 -6.36 9.64 6.77
C PRO A 162 -5.74 10.24 5.50
N TYR A 163 -5.02 9.45 4.75
CA TYR A 163 -4.39 9.92 3.51
C TYR A 163 -5.42 10.34 2.46
N LEU A 164 -6.49 9.56 2.32
CA LEU A 164 -7.61 9.88 1.42
C LEU A 164 -8.30 11.17 1.82
N GLY A 165 -8.56 11.35 3.12
CA GLY A 165 -9.19 12.56 3.64
C GLY A 165 -8.34 13.81 3.39
N GLU A 166 -7.05 13.75 3.64
CA GLU A 166 -6.12 14.83 3.33
C GLU A 166 -6.08 15.13 1.82
N LYS A 167 -5.97 14.11 0.99
CA LYS A 167 -5.92 14.24 -0.47
C LYS A 167 -7.19 14.87 -1.05
N MET A 168 -8.35 14.54 -0.52
CA MET A 168 -9.64 15.03 -0.98
C MET A 168 -10.11 16.29 -0.27
N GLY A 169 -9.45 16.72 0.80
CA GLY A 169 -9.89 17.83 1.63
C GLY A 169 -11.21 17.56 2.37
N ILE A 170 -11.46 16.29 2.72
CA ILE A 170 -12.67 15.85 3.44
C ILE A 170 -12.30 15.48 4.87
N ARG A 171 -13.16 15.81 5.82
CA ARG A 171 -12.98 15.39 7.23
C ARG A 171 -12.97 13.87 7.36
N HIS A 172 -12.17 13.37 8.28
CA HIS A 172 -12.02 11.96 8.55
C HIS A 172 -11.73 11.66 10.02
#